data_cd32b5a406437a388e27d0c35a024bd3
#
_entry.id   cd32b5a406437a388e27d0c35a024bd3
#
_cell.length_a   1.000
_cell.length_b   1.000
_cell.length_c   1.000
_cell.angle_alpha   90.00
_cell.angle_beta   90.00
_cell.angle_gamma   90.00
#
_symmetry.space_group_name_H-M   'P 1'
#
loop_
_entity.id
_entity.type
_entity.pdbx_description
1 polymer ?
#
loop_
_entity_poly.entity_id
_entity_poly.type
_entity_poly.pdbx_seq_one_letter_code
_entity_poly.pdbx_strand_id
1 'polypeptide(L)'
;MLDGLVLRFARDRAANVAIIFALMMIPTIYLLGMALDYTQALRKQEQLDAAADAAAVASVRPAMLTQTDDTVIQNTAAAVFAAKANLPGLTTVPVPTVTVVDTGLQRTITVSYTAQSINNFPSVLGSPAWPIRGSSTARASSAPNMNFYLLMDDSPSMAIGATQTDIDNLITYTASKYQSASSSQNCGFACHETNIAHDGGTQDNLAIARSRSITLRIDLVTSAVNQLLNAWSNCPQSGVSGGVMQCMSALNNTTYQAALYTFDLGLNTLASLTTPKAAGAKVSNIALMPVAYHNCVNTTNNCKTDNGTDIAGALTSINSSMPTPGLGSNTVGDTPQEVIFLVTDGVEDKIAASCPNATFAGNSRCQQPLDTTICTTIKNRGIKIAVLYTEYLQLKTPNVTVTDGWYMSWVDPYNEPTSSTGTIAKNLQSCASPGFFSDVQTGGDISTALTNLFIKVASSTASLVQ
;
A
#
# COMPACT_ATOMS: atom_id res chain seq x y z
N MET A 1 -12.64 -57.62 79.14
CA MET A 1 -11.60 -56.57 79.15
C MET A 1 -11.84 -55.48 78.07
N LEU A 2 -12.32 -55.84 76.91
CA LEU A 2 -12.60 -54.88 75.85
C LEU A 2 -13.74 -53.93 76.20
N ASP A 3 -14.81 -54.35 76.84
CA ASP A 3 -16.00 -53.54 77.17
C ASP A 3 -15.70 -52.44 78.16
N GLY A 4 -14.75 -52.66 79.11
CA GLY A 4 -14.34 -51.62 80.05
C GLY A 4 -13.48 -50.48 79.42
N LEU A 5 -12.73 -50.81 78.33
CA LEU A 5 -11.93 -49.86 77.62
C LEU A 5 -12.79 -48.99 76.69
N VAL A 6 -13.77 -49.53 76.04
CA VAL A 6 -14.72 -48.84 75.16
C VAL A 6 -15.59 -47.85 75.96
N LEU A 7 -16.05 -48.26 77.17
CA LEU A 7 -16.86 -47.39 78.05
C LEU A 7 -16.02 -46.25 78.67
N ARG A 8 -14.75 -46.47 78.96
CA ARG A 8 -13.84 -45.37 79.39
C ARG A 8 -13.56 -44.43 78.29
N PHE A 9 -13.31 -44.91 77.08
CA PHE A 9 -13.08 -44.09 75.88
C PHE A 9 -14.32 -43.24 75.55
N ALA A 10 -15.52 -43.76 75.67
CA ALA A 10 -16.79 -43.09 75.42
C ALA A 10 -17.13 -41.97 76.43
N ARG A 11 -16.51 -41.98 77.65
CA ARG A 11 -16.72 -41.01 78.72
C ARG A 11 -15.60 -39.93 78.79
N ASP A 12 -14.50 -40.14 78.08
CA ASP A 12 -13.39 -39.18 78.07
C ASP A 12 -13.65 -38.06 77.05
N ARG A 13 -13.56 -36.77 77.50
CA ARG A 13 -13.72 -35.61 76.62
C ARG A 13 -12.67 -35.57 75.51
N ALA A 14 -11.46 -36.07 75.77
CA ALA A 14 -10.41 -36.20 74.78
C ALA A 14 -10.78 -37.26 73.70
N ALA A 15 -11.50 -38.34 74.07
CA ALA A 15 -12.02 -39.29 73.12
C ALA A 15 -13.06 -38.70 72.14
N ASN A 16 -13.89 -37.81 72.62
CA ASN A 16 -14.86 -37.09 71.77
C ASN A 16 -14.18 -36.26 70.66
N VAL A 17 -13.07 -35.62 70.98
CA VAL A 17 -12.26 -34.83 69.97
C VAL A 17 -11.66 -35.81 68.94
N ALA A 18 -11.13 -36.93 69.36
CA ALA A 18 -10.58 -37.97 68.47
C ALA A 18 -11.67 -38.57 67.53
N ILE A 19 -12.85 -38.76 68.00
CA ILE A 19 -13.98 -39.28 67.20
C ILE A 19 -14.43 -38.20 66.17
N ILE A 20 -14.59 -36.92 66.61
CA ILE A 20 -14.94 -35.83 65.72
C ILE A 20 -13.86 -35.65 64.68
N PHE A 21 -12.58 -35.68 65.06
CA PHE A 21 -11.45 -35.61 64.14
C PHE A 21 -11.47 -36.76 63.12
N ALA A 22 -11.67 -38.00 63.55
CA ALA A 22 -11.74 -39.17 62.66
C ALA A 22 -12.92 -39.05 61.68
N LEU A 23 -14.08 -38.60 62.15
CA LEU A 23 -15.25 -38.36 61.27
C LEU A 23 -15.04 -37.23 60.28
N MET A 24 -14.36 -36.16 60.70
CA MET A 24 -14.07 -35.03 59.83
C MET A 24 -12.90 -35.30 58.88
N MET A 25 -11.99 -36.21 59.20
CA MET A 25 -10.86 -36.57 58.33
C MET A 25 -11.32 -37.16 57.01
N ILE A 26 -12.36 -37.98 56.97
CA ILE A 26 -12.90 -38.60 55.78
C ILE A 26 -13.37 -37.50 54.75
N PRO A 27 -14.33 -36.63 55.12
CA PRO A 27 -14.76 -35.60 54.20
C PRO A 27 -13.64 -34.62 53.82
N THR A 28 -12.68 -34.34 54.71
CA THR A 28 -11.52 -33.45 54.44
C THR A 28 -10.61 -34.08 53.38
N ILE A 29 -10.28 -35.38 53.46
CA ILE A 29 -9.48 -36.11 52.48
C ILE A 29 -10.21 -36.11 51.13
N TYR A 30 -11.52 -36.29 51.12
CA TYR A 30 -12.34 -36.23 49.91
C TYR A 30 -12.27 -34.85 49.25
N LEU A 31 -12.43 -33.77 50.00
CA LEU A 31 -12.33 -32.40 49.50
C LEU A 31 -10.93 -32.08 48.96
N LEU A 32 -9.87 -32.50 49.66
CA LEU A 32 -8.49 -32.29 49.22
C LEU A 32 -8.19 -33.08 47.92
N GLY A 33 -8.61 -34.36 47.86
CA GLY A 33 -8.48 -35.20 46.67
C GLY A 33 -9.19 -34.58 45.46
N MET A 34 -10.41 -34.10 45.64
CA MET A 34 -11.18 -33.41 44.62
C MET A 34 -10.49 -32.12 44.14
N ALA A 35 -9.97 -31.32 45.07
CA ALA A 35 -9.26 -30.10 44.76
C ALA A 35 -7.98 -30.36 43.97
N LEU A 36 -7.24 -31.41 44.27
CA LEU A 36 -6.04 -31.82 43.54
C LEU A 36 -6.36 -32.29 42.12
N ASP A 37 -7.36 -33.12 41.93
CA ASP A 37 -7.78 -33.60 40.61
C ASP A 37 -8.30 -32.46 39.75
N TYR A 38 -9.10 -31.55 40.31
CA TYR A 38 -9.58 -30.36 39.62
C TYR A 38 -8.42 -29.43 39.21
N THR A 39 -7.47 -29.18 40.12
CA THR A 39 -6.30 -28.35 39.82
C THR A 39 -5.45 -28.96 38.70
N GLN A 40 -5.28 -30.27 38.68
CA GLN A 40 -4.55 -30.97 37.60
C GLN A 40 -5.31 -30.88 36.27
N ALA A 41 -6.63 -31.03 36.29
CA ALA A 41 -7.45 -30.86 35.10
C ALA A 41 -7.32 -29.46 34.52
N LEU A 42 -7.36 -28.40 35.34
CA LEU A 42 -7.17 -27.01 34.92
C LEU A 42 -5.77 -26.79 34.32
N ARG A 43 -4.70 -27.31 34.91
CA ARG A 43 -3.35 -27.19 34.35
C ARG A 43 -3.21 -27.82 32.96
N LYS A 44 -3.82 -29.00 32.77
CA LYS A 44 -3.84 -29.68 31.48
C LYS A 44 -4.68 -28.89 30.47
N GLN A 45 -5.79 -28.33 30.92
CA GLN A 45 -6.61 -27.46 30.07
C GLN A 45 -5.80 -26.21 29.57
N GLU A 46 -5.11 -25.52 30.46
CA GLU A 46 -4.24 -24.39 30.10
C GLU A 46 -3.17 -24.79 29.06
N GLN A 47 -2.57 -25.97 29.22
CA GLN A 47 -1.57 -26.48 28.27
C GLN A 47 -2.19 -26.81 26.90
N LEU A 48 -3.39 -27.37 26.88
CA LEU A 48 -4.12 -27.68 25.65
C LEU A 48 -4.67 -26.40 25.00
N ASP A 49 -5.10 -25.39 25.77
CA ASP A 49 -5.48 -24.09 25.28
C ASP A 49 -4.28 -23.40 24.58
N ALA A 50 -3.09 -23.42 25.19
CA ALA A 50 -1.87 -22.94 24.58
C ALA A 50 -1.46 -23.72 23.31
N ALA A 51 -1.77 -25.02 23.24
CA ALA A 51 -1.58 -25.81 22.02
C ALA A 51 -2.57 -25.40 20.93
N ALA A 52 -3.83 -25.14 21.28
CA ALA A 52 -4.86 -24.66 20.35
C ALA A 52 -4.52 -23.25 19.82
N ASP A 53 -4.05 -22.35 20.70
CA ASP A 53 -3.57 -21.02 20.30
C ASP A 53 -2.43 -21.10 19.29
N ALA A 54 -1.42 -21.92 19.59
CA ALA A 54 -0.29 -22.11 18.69
C ALA A 54 -0.71 -22.70 17.33
N ALA A 55 -1.67 -23.62 17.30
CA ALA A 55 -2.20 -24.22 16.09
C ALA A 55 -3.00 -23.19 15.26
N ALA A 56 -3.87 -22.42 15.91
CA ALA A 56 -4.67 -21.39 15.25
C ALA A 56 -3.77 -20.30 14.63
N VAL A 57 -2.81 -19.77 15.39
CA VAL A 57 -1.87 -18.74 14.90
C VAL A 57 -0.97 -19.29 13.79
N ALA A 58 -0.49 -20.54 13.89
CA ALA A 58 0.32 -21.14 12.84
C ALA A 58 -0.42 -21.26 11.50
N SER A 59 -1.75 -21.38 11.53
CA SER A 59 -2.60 -21.57 10.36
C SER A 59 -3.02 -20.27 9.68
N VAL A 60 -2.73 -19.11 10.28
CA VAL A 60 -2.97 -17.77 9.70
C VAL A 60 -1.66 -17.03 9.34
N ARG A 61 -0.53 -17.74 9.30
CA ARG A 61 0.74 -17.15 8.81
C ARG A 61 0.67 -16.83 7.31
N PRO A 62 1.47 -15.88 6.80
CA PRO A 62 1.40 -15.45 5.39
C PRO A 62 1.43 -16.60 4.37
N ALA A 63 2.28 -17.62 4.61
CA ALA A 63 2.34 -18.80 3.75
C ALA A 63 1.07 -19.66 3.76
N MET A 64 0.29 -19.63 4.85
CA MET A 64 -0.98 -20.35 4.96
C MET A 64 -2.17 -19.52 4.45
N LEU A 65 -2.09 -18.19 4.49
CA LEU A 65 -3.14 -17.31 3.99
C LEU A 65 -3.35 -17.43 2.47
N THR A 66 -2.31 -17.80 1.72
CA THR A 66 -2.40 -18.03 0.27
C THR A 66 -2.74 -19.48 -0.10
N GLN A 67 -2.82 -20.38 0.90
CA GLN A 67 -3.23 -21.78 0.67
C GLN A 67 -4.74 -21.85 0.44
N THR A 68 -5.14 -22.49 -0.67
CA THR A 68 -6.55 -22.64 -1.08
C THR A 68 -7.15 -23.99 -0.71
N ASP A 69 -6.31 -24.97 -0.31
CA ASP A 69 -6.78 -26.28 0.13
C ASP A 69 -6.95 -26.30 1.66
N ASP A 70 -8.19 -26.31 2.10
CA ASP A 70 -8.54 -26.36 3.51
C ASP A 70 -7.98 -27.59 4.21
N THR A 71 -7.82 -28.70 3.50
CA THR A 71 -7.26 -29.95 4.06
C THR A 71 -5.81 -29.75 4.48
N VAL A 72 -5.03 -29.01 3.69
CA VAL A 72 -3.63 -28.70 4.04
C VAL A 72 -3.56 -27.82 5.28
N ILE A 73 -4.47 -26.85 5.39
CA ILE A 73 -4.55 -25.94 6.54
C ILE A 73 -4.96 -26.70 7.79
N GLN A 74 -6.00 -27.52 7.71
CA GLN A 74 -6.49 -28.37 8.81
C GLN A 74 -5.42 -29.33 9.29
N ASN A 75 -4.72 -30.00 8.38
CA ASN A 75 -3.63 -30.92 8.71
C ASN A 75 -2.45 -30.20 9.38
N THR A 76 -2.13 -28.98 8.92
CA THR A 76 -1.08 -28.14 9.53
C THR A 76 -1.46 -27.75 10.96
N ALA A 77 -2.68 -27.28 11.18
CA ALA A 77 -3.19 -26.97 12.51
C ALA A 77 -3.18 -28.19 13.43
N ALA A 78 -3.68 -29.33 12.94
CA ALA A 78 -3.72 -30.59 13.72
C ALA A 78 -2.32 -31.08 14.09
N ALA A 79 -1.34 -30.96 13.18
CA ALA A 79 0.05 -31.36 13.46
C ALA A 79 0.69 -30.44 14.53
N VAL A 80 0.47 -29.12 14.46
CA VAL A 80 0.98 -28.17 15.47
C VAL A 80 0.34 -28.42 16.83
N PHE A 81 -0.97 -28.67 16.86
CA PHE A 81 -1.68 -29.05 18.10
C PHE A 81 -1.13 -30.34 18.69
N ALA A 82 -1.06 -31.40 17.88
CA ALA A 82 -0.64 -32.74 18.34
C ALA A 82 0.79 -32.73 18.91
N ALA A 83 1.69 -31.90 18.34
CA ALA A 83 3.06 -31.76 18.84
C ALA A 83 3.14 -31.25 20.30
N LYS A 84 2.08 -30.60 20.80
CA LYS A 84 2.01 -30.01 22.15
C LYS A 84 0.93 -30.70 23.03
N ALA A 85 0.01 -31.41 22.44
CA ALA A 85 -1.15 -32.00 23.15
C ALA A 85 -0.89 -33.38 23.78
N ASN A 86 0.31 -33.95 23.57
CA ASN A 86 0.68 -35.23 24.19
C ASN A 86 1.09 -35.05 25.66
N LEU A 87 0.11 -34.87 26.53
CA LEU A 87 0.32 -34.60 27.95
C LEU A 87 0.11 -35.88 28.79
N PRO A 88 0.97 -36.12 29.80
CA PRO A 88 0.76 -37.25 30.72
C PRO A 88 -0.53 -37.09 31.54
N GLY A 89 -1.22 -38.18 31.78
CA GLY A 89 -2.45 -38.19 32.56
C GLY A 89 -3.71 -37.76 31.82
N LEU A 90 -3.68 -37.78 30.48
CA LEU A 90 -4.87 -37.80 29.64
C LEU A 90 -5.27 -39.25 29.31
N THR A 91 -6.55 -39.50 29.10
CA THR A 91 -7.02 -40.85 28.70
C THR A 91 -6.57 -41.21 27.29
N THR A 92 -6.55 -40.23 26.40
CA THR A 92 -6.07 -40.32 25.01
C THR A 92 -5.50 -38.95 24.59
N VAL A 93 -4.60 -38.94 23.62
CA VAL A 93 -4.15 -37.70 22.98
C VAL A 93 -5.34 -37.09 22.22
N PRO A 94 -5.76 -35.86 22.53
CA PRO A 94 -6.92 -35.28 21.88
C PRO A 94 -6.63 -34.96 20.42
N VAL A 95 -7.61 -35.23 19.56
CA VAL A 95 -7.59 -34.78 18.13
C VAL A 95 -8.39 -33.49 18.04
N PRO A 96 -7.82 -32.42 17.52
CA PRO A 96 -8.53 -31.16 17.41
C PRO A 96 -9.53 -31.18 16.25
N THR A 97 -10.62 -30.42 16.39
CA THR A 97 -11.50 -30.04 15.28
C THR A 97 -11.04 -28.67 14.79
N VAL A 98 -10.69 -28.59 13.52
CA VAL A 98 -10.22 -27.34 12.89
C VAL A 98 -11.26 -26.85 11.88
N THR A 99 -11.76 -25.65 12.10
CA THR A 99 -12.70 -24.98 11.19
C THR A 99 -11.98 -23.83 10.48
N VAL A 100 -12.05 -23.82 9.14
CA VAL A 100 -11.51 -22.77 8.27
C VAL A 100 -12.69 -21.99 7.70
N VAL A 101 -12.67 -20.67 7.84
CA VAL A 101 -13.70 -19.80 7.26
C VAL A 101 -13.00 -18.63 6.58
N ASP A 102 -13.16 -18.54 5.25
CA ASP A 102 -12.66 -17.44 4.44
C ASP A 102 -13.80 -16.47 4.11
N THR A 103 -13.58 -15.18 4.41
CA THR A 103 -14.53 -14.10 4.08
C THR A 103 -13.75 -12.98 3.40
N GLY A 104 -13.81 -12.94 2.07
CA GLY A 104 -13.00 -12.05 1.26
C GLY A 104 -11.51 -12.32 1.45
N LEU A 105 -10.78 -11.31 1.91
CA LEU A 105 -9.33 -11.44 2.21
C LEU A 105 -9.05 -11.97 3.63
N GLN A 106 -10.07 -12.07 4.48
CA GLN A 106 -9.90 -12.50 5.87
C GLN A 106 -10.12 -14.00 6.01
N ARG A 107 -9.15 -14.67 6.63
CA ARG A 107 -9.24 -16.06 7.08
C ARG A 107 -9.42 -16.10 8.60
N THR A 108 -10.40 -16.88 9.04
CA THR A 108 -10.65 -17.18 10.45
C THR A 108 -10.43 -18.68 10.66
N ILE A 109 -9.54 -19.02 11.57
CA ILE A 109 -9.26 -20.40 11.97
C ILE A 109 -9.71 -20.60 13.40
N THR A 110 -10.58 -21.60 13.63
CA THR A 110 -10.97 -22.02 14.98
C THR A 110 -10.48 -23.44 15.21
N VAL A 111 -9.69 -23.63 16.26
CA VAL A 111 -9.18 -24.92 16.71
C VAL A 111 -9.86 -25.25 18.04
N SER A 112 -10.65 -26.30 18.08
CA SER A 112 -11.33 -26.77 19.29
C SER A 112 -10.91 -28.20 19.64
N TYR A 113 -10.93 -28.49 20.91
CA TYR A 113 -10.59 -29.84 21.41
C TYR A 113 -11.47 -30.25 22.56
N THR A 114 -11.55 -31.56 22.77
CA THR A 114 -12.11 -32.21 23.96
C THR A 114 -11.11 -33.26 24.45
N ALA A 115 -10.94 -33.36 25.78
CA ALA A 115 -10.05 -34.33 26.39
C ALA A 115 -10.59 -34.78 27.76
N GLN A 116 -9.98 -35.82 28.32
CA GLN A 116 -10.32 -36.35 29.63
C GLN A 116 -9.05 -36.38 30.48
N SER A 117 -9.03 -35.63 31.57
CA SER A 117 -7.95 -35.68 32.57
C SER A 117 -8.19 -36.81 33.53
N ILE A 118 -7.28 -37.78 33.61
CA ILE A 118 -7.35 -38.92 34.56
C ILE A 118 -7.31 -38.36 35.98
N ASN A 119 -8.26 -38.81 36.82
CA ASN A 119 -8.31 -38.45 38.23
C ASN A 119 -7.40 -39.39 39.05
N ASN A 120 -6.63 -38.83 39.97
CA ASN A 120 -5.80 -39.58 40.90
C ASN A 120 -6.65 -40.15 42.06
N PHE A 121 -7.79 -39.52 42.32
CA PHE A 121 -8.75 -39.93 43.37
C PHE A 121 -10.13 -40.29 42.77
N PRO A 122 -10.23 -41.26 41.85
CA PRO A 122 -11.46 -41.56 41.13
C PRO A 122 -12.60 -42.05 42.02
N SER A 123 -12.27 -42.70 43.12
CA SER A 123 -13.25 -43.17 44.12
C SER A 123 -13.93 -42.04 44.87
N VAL A 124 -13.32 -40.87 44.91
CA VAL A 124 -13.85 -39.68 45.56
C VAL A 124 -14.86 -38.93 44.67
N LEU A 125 -14.55 -38.85 43.39
CA LEU A 125 -15.39 -38.13 42.42
C LEU A 125 -16.46 -38.97 41.76
N GLY A 126 -16.42 -40.32 41.96
CA GLY A 126 -17.31 -41.24 41.28
C GLY A 126 -17.07 -41.34 39.75
N SER A 127 -16.00 -40.72 39.26
CA SER A 127 -15.61 -40.70 37.84
C SER A 127 -14.10 -40.92 37.70
N PRO A 128 -13.64 -41.76 36.76
CA PRO A 128 -12.22 -42.01 36.53
C PRO A 128 -11.50 -40.83 35.88
N ALA A 129 -12.20 -39.89 35.28
CA ALA A 129 -11.63 -38.76 34.59
C ALA A 129 -12.51 -37.52 34.66
N TRP A 130 -11.87 -36.34 34.56
CA TRP A 130 -12.52 -35.06 34.51
C TRP A 130 -12.53 -34.54 33.05
N PRO A 131 -13.70 -34.16 32.47
CA PRO A 131 -13.78 -33.66 31.13
C PRO A 131 -13.21 -32.25 31.07
N ILE A 132 -12.31 -31.99 30.09
CA ILE A 132 -11.76 -30.68 29.75
C ILE A 132 -11.99 -30.39 28.28
N ARG A 133 -12.21 -29.14 27.97
CA ARG A 133 -12.45 -28.66 26.59
C ARG A 133 -12.00 -27.21 26.45
N GLY A 134 -11.63 -26.84 25.24
CA GLY A 134 -11.27 -25.47 24.92
C GLY A 134 -11.34 -25.21 23.42
N SER A 135 -11.20 -23.98 23.08
CA SER A 135 -11.11 -23.54 21.69
C SER A 135 -10.29 -22.26 21.59
N SER A 136 -9.57 -22.10 20.50
CA SER A 136 -8.87 -20.87 20.15
C SER A 136 -9.22 -20.45 18.73
N THR A 137 -9.32 -19.13 18.52
CA THR A 137 -9.62 -18.59 17.20
C THR A 137 -8.58 -17.54 16.85
N ALA A 138 -7.94 -17.70 15.69
CA ALA A 138 -7.05 -16.71 15.10
C ALA A 138 -7.65 -16.17 13.81
N ARG A 139 -7.40 -14.88 13.55
CA ARG A 139 -7.83 -14.20 12.33
C ARG A 139 -6.66 -13.46 11.72
N ALA A 140 -6.55 -13.50 10.40
CA ALA A 140 -5.62 -12.66 9.66
C ALA A 140 -6.17 -12.36 8.27
N SER A 141 -5.73 -11.24 7.68
CA SER A 141 -6.06 -10.89 6.31
C SER A 141 -4.84 -11.08 5.42
N SER A 142 -5.04 -11.68 4.25
CA SER A 142 -4.03 -11.71 3.20
C SER A 142 -3.88 -10.33 2.58
N ALA A 143 -2.68 -9.98 2.12
CA ALA A 143 -2.51 -8.84 1.24
C ALA A 143 -3.13 -9.17 -0.13
N PRO A 144 -3.85 -8.22 -0.76
CA PRO A 144 -4.48 -8.47 -2.04
C PRO A 144 -3.46 -8.54 -3.18
N ASN A 145 -3.77 -9.33 -4.21
CA ASN A 145 -3.16 -9.19 -5.51
C ASN A 145 -3.59 -7.86 -6.13
N MET A 146 -2.66 -7.12 -6.72
CA MET A 146 -2.92 -5.79 -7.24
C MET A 146 -2.28 -5.57 -8.61
N ASN A 147 -3.00 -4.85 -9.46
CA ASN A 147 -2.51 -4.31 -10.72
C ASN A 147 -2.30 -2.81 -10.58
N PHE A 148 -1.10 -2.35 -10.90
CA PHE A 148 -0.71 -0.95 -10.80
C PHE A 148 -0.54 -0.34 -12.19
N TYR A 149 -1.25 0.74 -12.44
CA TYR A 149 -1.18 1.52 -13.68
C TYR A 149 -0.47 2.82 -13.37
N LEU A 150 0.81 2.91 -13.77
CA LEU A 150 1.66 4.05 -13.53
C LEU A 150 1.49 5.05 -14.66
N LEU A 151 0.86 6.19 -14.40
CA LEU A 151 0.63 7.29 -15.33
C LEU A 151 1.56 8.43 -14.99
N MET A 152 2.60 8.60 -15.81
CA MET A 152 3.64 9.61 -15.63
C MET A 152 3.39 10.77 -16.60
N ASP A 153 3.28 11.97 -16.05
CA ASP A 153 3.21 13.20 -16.83
C ASP A 153 4.53 13.41 -17.56
N ASP A 154 4.50 13.49 -18.89
CA ASP A 154 5.65 13.81 -19.74
C ASP A 154 5.42 15.10 -20.55
N SER A 155 4.42 15.87 -20.14
CA SER A 155 4.07 17.16 -20.74
C SER A 155 5.21 18.18 -20.62
N PRO A 156 5.18 19.27 -21.39
CA PRO A 156 6.23 20.27 -21.38
C PRO A 156 6.54 20.89 -20.01
N SER A 157 5.57 20.95 -19.10
CA SER A 157 5.80 21.46 -17.73
C SER A 157 6.73 20.59 -16.91
N MET A 158 6.89 19.31 -17.27
CA MET A 158 7.87 18.42 -16.66
C MET A 158 9.32 18.72 -17.09
N ALA A 159 9.52 19.64 -18.01
CA ALA A 159 10.82 20.18 -18.41
C ALA A 159 11.33 21.33 -17.51
N ILE A 160 10.60 21.68 -16.46
CA ILE A 160 11.08 22.67 -15.47
C ILE A 160 12.27 22.08 -14.71
N GLY A 161 13.24 22.91 -14.33
CA GLY A 161 14.35 22.51 -13.46
C GLY A 161 13.85 21.90 -12.15
N ALA A 162 14.47 20.83 -11.72
CA ALA A 162 14.02 20.04 -10.57
C ALA A 162 14.19 20.77 -9.23
N THR A 163 15.13 21.70 -9.15
CA THR A 163 15.39 22.55 -7.99
C THR A 163 15.45 24.01 -8.40
N GLN A 164 15.39 24.92 -7.41
CA GLN A 164 15.60 26.34 -7.72
C GLN A 164 16.96 26.58 -8.40
N THR A 165 18.00 25.87 -7.97
CA THR A 165 19.33 25.95 -8.61
C THR A 165 19.29 25.48 -10.06
N ASP A 166 18.56 24.42 -10.38
CA ASP A 166 18.41 23.94 -11.75
C ASP A 166 17.65 24.95 -12.60
N ILE A 167 16.61 25.59 -12.08
CA ILE A 167 15.86 26.68 -12.73
C ILE A 167 16.78 27.84 -12.99
N ASP A 168 17.54 28.32 -12.01
CA ASP A 168 18.46 29.46 -12.13
C ASP A 168 19.59 29.16 -13.13
N ASN A 169 20.09 27.95 -13.17
CA ASN A 169 21.06 27.46 -14.13
C ASN A 169 20.47 27.46 -15.57
N LEU A 170 19.25 26.96 -15.75
CA LEU A 170 18.56 27.01 -17.05
C LEU A 170 18.41 28.46 -17.53
N ILE A 171 17.93 29.34 -16.68
CA ILE A 171 17.82 30.80 -16.98
C ILE A 171 19.16 31.35 -17.44
N THR A 172 20.22 31.03 -16.71
CA THR A 172 21.57 31.52 -17.01
C THR A 172 22.10 30.99 -18.33
N TYR A 173 22.00 29.70 -18.58
CA TYR A 173 22.56 29.07 -19.79
C TYR A 173 21.72 29.30 -21.04
N THR A 174 20.44 29.70 -20.91
CA THR A 174 19.60 30.10 -22.04
C THR A 174 19.64 31.59 -22.34
N ALA A 175 20.30 32.38 -21.50
CA ALA A 175 20.34 33.86 -21.62
C ALA A 175 20.89 34.37 -22.94
N SER A 176 21.87 33.68 -23.53
CA SER A 176 22.49 34.06 -24.80
C SER A 176 21.93 33.36 -26.02
N LYS A 177 20.89 32.54 -25.85
CA LYS A 177 20.31 31.76 -26.92
C LYS A 177 19.57 32.67 -27.90
N TYR A 178 19.87 32.54 -29.20
CA TYR A 178 19.15 33.27 -30.23
C TYR A 178 17.69 32.88 -30.27
N GLN A 179 16.84 33.86 -30.29
CA GLN A 179 15.39 33.69 -30.30
C GLN A 179 14.79 34.54 -31.43
N SER A 180 14.06 33.91 -32.32
CA SER A 180 13.15 34.64 -33.19
C SER A 180 11.83 34.84 -32.45
N ALA A 181 11.61 36.02 -31.94
CA ALA A 181 10.30 36.55 -31.51
C ALA A 181 9.61 35.88 -30.30
N SER A 182 10.10 34.79 -29.76
CA SER A 182 9.54 34.18 -28.56
C SER A 182 10.64 33.51 -27.76
N SER A 183 10.76 33.88 -26.65
CA SER A 183 11.84 33.82 -25.75
C SER A 183 12.01 32.48 -25.06
N SER A 184 12.83 31.59 -25.50
CA SER A 184 13.50 30.69 -24.59
C SER A 184 14.75 31.31 -23.96
N GLN A 185 15.03 32.57 -24.24
CA GLN A 185 16.01 33.32 -23.48
C GLN A 185 15.60 33.42 -22.02
N ASN A 186 16.55 33.12 -21.15
CA ASN A 186 16.32 33.21 -19.72
C ASN A 186 15.14 32.36 -19.25
N CYS A 187 15.04 31.15 -19.75
CA CYS A 187 13.92 30.26 -19.52
C CYS A 187 14.24 29.18 -18.49
N GLY A 188 13.42 29.05 -17.46
CA GLY A 188 13.51 27.96 -16.46
C GLY A 188 12.99 26.60 -16.95
N PHE A 189 12.55 26.54 -18.22
CA PHE A 189 12.08 25.32 -18.88
C PHE A 189 13.12 24.79 -19.86
N ALA A 190 13.31 23.48 -19.87
CA ALA A 190 14.11 22.77 -20.86
C ALA A 190 13.24 22.20 -21.99
N CYS A 191 12.50 23.05 -22.68
CA CYS A 191 11.63 22.67 -23.78
C CYS A 191 12.38 21.90 -24.86
N HIS A 192 11.78 20.79 -25.30
CA HIS A 192 12.27 19.97 -26.40
C HIS A 192 11.53 20.35 -27.70
N GLU A 193 12.24 21.04 -28.61
CA GLU A 193 11.65 21.58 -29.82
C GLU A 193 11.87 20.64 -31.02
N THR A 194 10.82 20.47 -31.81
CA THR A 194 10.90 19.69 -33.06
C THR A 194 11.21 20.56 -34.27
N ASN A 195 11.12 21.90 -34.17
CA ASN A 195 11.33 22.80 -35.30
C ASN A 195 12.82 23.16 -35.47
N ILE A 196 13.47 22.41 -36.33
CA ILE A 196 14.88 22.58 -36.70
C ILE A 196 15.21 24.00 -37.27
N ALA A 197 14.25 24.69 -37.89
CA ALA A 197 14.46 26.02 -38.41
C ALA A 197 14.69 27.08 -37.32
N HIS A 198 14.21 26.85 -36.13
CA HIS A 198 14.38 27.74 -34.98
C HIS A 198 15.56 27.38 -34.11
N ASP A 199 15.80 26.11 -33.83
CA ASP A 199 16.83 25.68 -32.88
C ASP A 199 17.54 24.38 -33.25
N GLY A 200 17.04 23.71 -34.27
CA GLY A 200 17.70 22.54 -34.81
C GLY A 200 17.61 21.26 -33.99
N GLY A 201 16.73 21.19 -33.03
CA GLY A 201 16.53 19.97 -32.20
C GLY A 201 17.77 19.49 -31.41
N THR A 202 18.97 19.91 -31.86
CA THR A 202 20.24 19.54 -31.19
C THR A 202 20.75 20.63 -30.24
N GLN A 203 20.14 21.81 -30.26
CA GLN A 203 20.51 22.95 -29.43
C GLN A 203 19.31 23.60 -28.73
N ASP A 204 18.25 22.86 -28.57
CA ASP A 204 17.11 23.29 -27.78
C ASP A 204 17.43 23.36 -26.27
N ASN A 205 16.50 23.85 -25.48
CA ASN A 205 16.72 23.97 -24.05
C ASN A 205 16.92 22.63 -23.36
N LEU A 206 16.34 21.55 -23.88
CA LEU A 206 16.60 20.19 -23.38
C LEU A 206 18.05 19.78 -23.64
N ALA A 207 18.57 20.02 -24.83
CA ALA A 207 19.98 19.77 -25.16
C ALA A 207 20.93 20.60 -24.27
N ILE A 208 20.59 21.85 -23.97
CA ILE A 208 21.33 22.68 -23.01
C ILE A 208 21.30 22.05 -21.63
N ALA A 209 20.12 21.66 -21.10
CA ALA A 209 20.00 21.02 -19.80
C ALA A 209 20.87 19.77 -19.72
N ARG A 210 20.81 18.91 -20.72
CA ARG A 210 21.61 17.66 -20.79
C ARG A 210 23.11 17.93 -20.83
N SER A 211 23.54 18.91 -21.63
CA SER A 211 24.97 19.27 -21.75
C SER A 211 25.54 19.90 -20.48
N ARG A 212 24.69 20.44 -19.62
CA ARG A 212 25.06 21.09 -18.35
C ARG A 212 24.71 20.25 -17.12
N SER A 213 24.25 19.03 -17.31
CA SER A 213 23.83 18.13 -16.23
C SER A 213 22.78 18.77 -15.29
N ILE A 214 21.91 19.57 -15.86
CA ILE A 214 20.78 20.17 -15.12
C ILE A 214 19.69 19.10 -14.99
N THR A 215 19.25 18.88 -13.77
CA THR A 215 18.19 17.92 -13.48
C THR A 215 16.82 18.55 -13.73
N LEU A 216 15.96 17.83 -14.42
CA LEU A 216 14.58 18.22 -14.69
C LEU A 216 13.60 17.41 -13.84
N ARG A 217 12.37 17.88 -13.70
CA ARG A 217 11.31 17.12 -12.99
C ARG A 217 11.11 15.74 -13.58
N ILE A 218 11.10 15.62 -14.91
CA ILE A 218 10.96 14.32 -15.59
C ILE A 218 12.06 13.34 -15.20
N ASP A 219 13.27 13.81 -14.89
CA ASP A 219 14.39 12.97 -14.49
C ASP A 219 14.16 12.39 -13.09
N LEU A 220 13.61 13.22 -12.17
CA LEU A 220 13.25 12.77 -10.83
C LEU A 220 12.12 11.74 -10.86
N VAL A 221 11.10 11.97 -11.71
CA VAL A 221 10.00 11.01 -11.90
C VAL A 221 10.53 9.69 -12.48
N THR A 222 11.37 9.77 -13.51
CA THR A 222 12.00 8.58 -14.11
C THR A 222 12.83 7.80 -13.09
N SER A 223 13.61 8.51 -12.26
CA SER A 223 14.38 7.90 -11.17
C SER A 223 13.47 7.23 -10.13
N ALA A 224 12.39 7.86 -9.74
CA ALA A 224 11.42 7.32 -8.78
C ALA A 224 10.74 6.05 -9.31
N VAL A 225 10.32 6.04 -10.58
CA VAL A 225 9.73 4.87 -11.23
C VAL A 225 10.77 3.76 -11.37
N ASN A 226 12.03 4.10 -11.67
CA ASN A 226 13.12 3.14 -11.70
C ASN A 226 13.35 2.47 -10.33
N GLN A 227 13.32 3.24 -9.24
CA GLN A 227 13.39 2.69 -7.87
C GLN A 227 12.19 1.79 -7.57
N LEU A 228 11.01 2.17 -8.00
CA LEU A 228 9.79 1.39 -7.77
C LEU A 228 9.82 0.03 -8.48
N LEU A 229 10.36 -0.02 -9.72
CA LEU A 229 10.27 -1.19 -10.60
C LEU A 229 11.57 -2.00 -10.72
N ASN A 230 12.76 -1.39 -10.59
CA ASN A 230 14.02 -2.03 -10.97
C ASN A 230 15.01 -2.21 -9.83
N ALA A 231 15.22 -1.21 -8.98
CA ALA A 231 16.33 -1.22 -8.04
C ALA A 231 16.00 -0.49 -6.72
N TRP A 232 15.83 -1.27 -5.65
CA TRP A 232 15.67 -0.75 -4.30
C TRP A 232 16.58 -1.50 -3.32
N SER A 233 17.53 -0.79 -2.73
CA SER A 233 18.54 -1.37 -1.83
C SER A 233 18.01 -1.67 -0.42
N ASN A 234 16.88 -1.10 -0.02
CA ASN A 234 16.38 -1.15 1.35
C ASN A 234 15.33 -2.24 1.59
N CYS A 235 15.27 -3.28 0.74
CA CYS A 235 14.35 -4.40 0.95
C CYS A 235 14.73 -5.16 2.23
N PRO A 236 13.82 -5.28 3.22
CA PRO A 236 14.13 -5.99 4.46
C PRO A 236 14.18 -7.51 4.27
N GLN A 237 13.69 -8.05 3.15
CA GLN A 237 13.73 -9.48 2.86
C GLN A 237 15.02 -9.83 2.11
N SER A 238 15.86 -10.64 2.73
CA SER A 238 17.09 -11.11 2.10
C SER A 238 16.81 -11.99 0.87
N GLY A 239 17.66 -11.84 -0.16
CA GLY A 239 17.57 -12.62 -1.40
C GLY A 239 16.54 -12.11 -2.41
N VAL A 240 15.78 -11.06 -2.12
CA VAL A 240 14.91 -10.39 -3.08
C VAL A 240 15.70 -9.29 -3.77
N SER A 241 15.78 -9.37 -5.10
CA SER A 241 16.37 -8.35 -5.97
C SER A 241 15.28 -7.68 -6.80
N GLY A 242 15.41 -6.40 -7.06
CA GLY A 242 14.45 -5.62 -7.85
C GLY A 242 14.03 -4.33 -7.17
N GLY A 243 12.95 -3.74 -7.63
CA GLY A 243 12.38 -2.52 -7.08
C GLY A 243 11.50 -2.75 -5.85
N VAL A 244 10.90 -1.67 -5.38
CA VAL A 244 9.99 -1.69 -4.23
C VAL A 244 8.83 -2.67 -4.44
N MET A 245 8.28 -2.74 -5.66
CA MET A 245 7.16 -3.63 -5.97
C MET A 245 7.51 -5.11 -5.77
N GLN A 246 8.68 -5.55 -6.23
CA GLN A 246 9.13 -6.94 -6.06
C GLN A 246 9.35 -7.26 -4.58
N CYS A 247 9.95 -6.31 -3.85
CA CYS A 247 10.17 -6.46 -2.42
C CYS A 247 8.85 -6.61 -1.66
N MET A 248 7.91 -5.70 -1.87
CA MET A 248 6.62 -5.73 -1.20
C MET A 248 5.76 -6.93 -1.61
N SER A 249 5.83 -7.36 -2.88
CA SER A 249 5.20 -8.60 -3.34
C SER A 249 5.70 -9.82 -2.56
N ALA A 250 7.03 -9.92 -2.37
CA ALA A 250 7.63 -11.01 -1.62
C ALA A 250 7.30 -10.95 -0.11
N LEU A 251 7.37 -9.75 0.50
CA LEU A 251 7.02 -9.54 1.92
C LEU A 251 5.57 -9.90 2.22
N ASN A 252 4.66 -9.50 1.34
CA ASN A 252 3.22 -9.72 1.49
C ASN A 252 2.76 -11.09 0.98
N ASN A 253 3.66 -11.87 0.37
CA ASN A 253 3.33 -13.13 -0.30
C ASN A 253 2.13 -12.99 -1.25
N THR A 254 2.16 -11.99 -2.12
CA THR A 254 1.10 -11.62 -3.05
C THR A 254 1.65 -11.30 -4.44
N THR A 255 0.80 -11.22 -5.44
CA THR A 255 1.18 -10.90 -6.81
C THR A 255 0.87 -9.45 -7.14
N TYR A 256 1.90 -8.71 -7.58
CA TYR A 256 1.75 -7.39 -8.17
C TYR A 256 2.10 -7.44 -9.65
N GLN A 257 1.28 -6.75 -10.45
CA GLN A 257 1.58 -6.46 -11.86
C GLN A 257 1.67 -4.93 -12.03
N ALA A 258 2.39 -4.51 -13.05
CA ALA A 258 2.55 -3.10 -13.39
C ALA A 258 2.34 -2.86 -14.88
N ALA A 259 1.67 -1.77 -15.19
CA ALA A 259 1.63 -1.18 -16.52
C ALA A 259 2.28 0.22 -16.42
N LEU A 260 2.98 0.64 -17.47
CA LEU A 260 3.66 1.92 -17.50
C LEU A 260 3.17 2.74 -18.68
N TYR A 261 2.70 3.93 -18.38
CA TYR A 261 2.19 4.91 -19.33
C TYR A 261 2.86 6.26 -19.08
N THR A 262 3.03 7.01 -20.15
CA THR A 262 3.17 8.45 -20.05
C THR A 262 1.94 9.14 -20.62
N PHE A 263 1.72 10.37 -20.28
CA PHE A 263 0.65 11.17 -20.87
C PHE A 263 1.06 12.63 -21.06
N ASP A 264 0.61 13.12 -22.17
CA ASP A 264 0.67 14.48 -22.63
C ASP A 264 -0.74 14.91 -23.09
N LEU A 265 -0.97 15.15 -24.36
CA LEU A 265 -2.29 15.32 -24.97
C LEU A 265 -3.03 13.97 -25.17
N GLY A 266 -2.36 12.87 -24.94
CA GLY A 266 -2.87 11.52 -25.07
C GLY A 266 -2.24 10.58 -24.06
N LEU A 267 -2.70 9.34 -24.06
CA LEU A 267 -2.14 8.27 -23.24
C LEU A 267 -1.16 7.44 -24.07
N ASN A 268 0.11 7.44 -23.69
CA ASN A 268 1.19 6.73 -24.38
C ASN A 268 1.55 5.44 -23.62
N THR A 269 1.38 4.28 -24.23
CA THR A 269 1.67 2.99 -23.59
C THR A 269 3.16 2.64 -23.75
N LEU A 270 3.91 2.61 -22.67
CA LEU A 270 5.30 2.13 -22.63
C LEU A 270 5.36 0.63 -22.31
N ALA A 271 4.54 0.17 -21.38
CA ALA A 271 4.38 -1.25 -21.08
C ALA A 271 2.92 -1.53 -20.71
N SER A 272 2.28 -2.48 -21.39
CA SER A 272 1.01 -3.05 -20.96
C SER A 272 1.18 -3.83 -19.66
N LEU A 273 0.07 -4.15 -18.99
CA LEU A 273 0.08 -4.85 -17.70
C LEU A 273 0.92 -6.14 -17.77
N THR A 274 1.95 -6.20 -16.94
CA THR A 274 2.94 -7.27 -16.92
C THR A 274 3.64 -7.35 -15.55
N THR A 275 4.66 -8.18 -15.43
CA THR A 275 5.47 -8.22 -14.19
C THR A 275 6.19 -6.89 -13.96
N PRO A 276 6.41 -6.46 -12.71
CA PRO A 276 7.10 -5.20 -12.41
C PRO A 276 8.49 -5.12 -13.07
N LYS A 277 9.22 -6.23 -13.16
CA LYS A 277 10.53 -6.30 -13.84
C LYS A 277 10.42 -6.01 -15.34
N ALA A 278 9.40 -6.55 -16.01
CA ALA A 278 9.21 -6.35 -17.46
C ALA A 278 8.76 -4.91 -17.76
N ALA A 279 7.87 -4.34 -16.93
CA ALA A 279 7.51 -2.93 -17.01
C ALA A 279 8.72 -2.03 -16.76
N GLY A 280 9.55 -2.37 -15.77
CA GLY A 280 10.77 -1.66 -15.42
C GLY A 280 11.79 -1.55 -16.55
N ALA A 281 11.85 -2.54 -17.43
CA ALA A 281 12.72 -2.50 -18.61
C ALA A 281 12.33 -1.38 -19.61
N LYS A 282 11.17 -0.75 -19.45
CA LYS A 282 10.67 0.35 -20.29
C LYS A 282 10.82 1.73 -19.68
N VAL A 283 11.34 1.82 -18.45
CA VAL A 283 11.49 3.11 -17.73
C VAL A 283 12.39 4.09 -18.51
N SER A 284 13.41 3.60 -19.22
CA SER A 284 14.26 4.45 -20.07
C SER A 284 13.55 5.08 -21.27
N ASN A 285 12.33 4.65 -21.56
CA ASN A 285 11.52 5.21 -22.64
C ASN A 285 10.63 6.40 -22.15
N ILE A 286 10.65 6.71 -20.86
CA ILE A 286 10.01 7.94 -20.34
C ILE A 286 10.82 9.13 -20.89
N ALA A 287 10.17 9.93 -21.72
CA ALA A 287 10.79 11.05 -22.39
C ALA A 287 9.80 12.22 -22.46
N LEU A 288 10.31 13.43 -22.39
CA LEU A 288 9.49 14.65 -22.55
C LEU A 288 8.80 14.68 -23.91
N MET A 289 7.55 15.13 -23.90
CA MET A 289 6.83 15.46 -25.12
C MET A 289 7.60 16.52 -25.92
N PRO A 290 7.87 16.30 -27.21
CA PRO A 290 8.45 17.32 -28.06
C PRO A 290 7.40 18.37 -28.42
N VAL A 291 7.78 19.65 -28.39
CA VAL A 291 6.94 20.77 -28.80
C VAL A 291 7.38 21.31 -30.16
N ALA A 292 6.43 21.82 -30.95
CA ALA A 292 6.75 22.33 -32.27
C ALA A 292 7.47 23.69 -32.19
N TYR A 293 7.06 24.52 -31.26
CA TYR A 293 7.64 25.82 -30.95
C TYR A 293 7.58 26.05 -29.46
N HIS A 294 8.65 26.51 -28.86
CA HIS A 294 8.53 26.91 -27.46
C HIS A 294 8.02 28.34 -27.36
N ASN A 295 7.36 28.65 -26.26
CA ASN A 295 6.79 29.97 -25.97
C ASN A 295 6.03 30.59 -27.14
N CYS A 296 4.93 30.01 -27.49
CA CYS A 296 4.07 30.50 -28.52
C CYS A 296 3.43 31.86 -28.14
N VAL A 297 4.23 32.94 -28.21
CA VAL A 297 3.77 34.30 -27.94
C VAL A 297 3.12 34.91 -29.19
N ASN A 298 3.20 34.26 -30.32
CA ASN A 298 2.71 34.81 -31.56
C ASN A 298 1.26 34.35 -31.85
N THR A 299 0.40 35.29 -32.08
CA THR A 299 -1.03 35.14 -32.38
C THR A 299 -1.35 34.41 -33.70
N THR A 300 -0.37 33.94 -34.44
CA THR A 300 -0.55 33.16 -35.65
C THR A 300 -0.78 31.69 -35.32
N ASN A 301 -1.36 30.94 -36.25
CA ASN A 301 -1.92 29.59 -36.12
C ASN A 301 -1.07 28.51 -35.46
N ASN A 302 0.19 28.78 -35.14
CA ASN A 302 1.13 27.81 -34.59
C ASN A 302 1.04 27.63 -33.05
N CYS A 303 0.41 28.58 -32.35
CA CYS A 303 0.23 28.51 -30.91
C CYS A 303 -0.76 27.44 -30.44
N LYS A 304 -1.47 26.79 -31.36
CA LYS A 304 -2.37 25.70 -31.04
C LYS A 304 -1.65 24.38 -30.76
N THR A 305 -0.38 24.29 -31.06
CA THR A 305 0.41 23.07 -30.95
C THR A 305 1.34 23.06 -29.74
N ASP A 306 1.34 24.11 -28.92
CA ASP A 306 2.08 24.19 -27.66
C ASP A 306 1.27 23.74 -26.44
N ASN A 307 0.01 23.39 -26.62
CA ASN A 307 -0.76 22.71 -25.59
C ASN A 307 -0.15 21.31 -25.37
N GLY A 308 -0.11 20.84 -24.15
CA GLY A 308 0.70 19.68 -23.86
C GLY A 308 0.16 18.75 -22.76
N THR A 309 -1.00 19.06 -22.13
CA THR A 309 -1.43 18.25 -20.96
C THR A 309 -2.93 18.05 -20.96
N ASP A 310 -3.39 16.80 -21.10
CA ASP A 310 -4.78 16.40 -20.91
C ASP A 310 -4.90 15.26 -19.88
N ILE A 311 -4.81 15.60 -18.59
CA ILE A 311 -4.88 14.66 -17.48
C ILE A 311 -6.23 13.93 -17.47
N ALA A 312 -7.33 14.67 -17.65
CA ALA A 312 -8.67 14.08 -17.66
C ALA A 312 -8.88 13.13 -18.84
N GLY A 313 -8.34 13.44 -20.02
CA GLY A 313 -8.33 12.59 -21.19
C GLY A 313 -7.53 11.30 -20.98
N ALA A 314 -6.33 11.41 -20.39
CA ALA A 314 -5.51 10.26 -20.04
C ALA A 314 -6.22 9.34 -19.02
N LEU A 315 -6.79 9.91 -17.97
CA LEU A 315 -7.59 9.18 -16.98
C LEU A 315 -8.84 8.52 -17.61
N THR A 316 -9.49 9.17 -18.56
CA THR A 316 -10.63 8.60 -19.30
C THR A 316 -10.19 7.41 -20.15
N SER A 317 -9.08 7.55 -20.84
CA SER A 317 -8.52 6.52 -21.71
C SER A 317 -8.11 5.27 -20.92
N ILE A 318 -7.38 5.45 -19.82
CA ILE A 318 -6.99 4.31 -18.98
C ILE A 318 -8.20 3.66 -18.32
N ASN A 319 -9.14 4.46 -17.80
CA ASN A 319 -10.37 3.95 -17.19
C ASN A 319 -11.19 3.03 -18.11
N SER A 320 -11.23 3.34 -19.40
CA SER A 320 -11.95 2.52 -20.38
C SER A 320 -11.26 1.19 -20.69
N SER A 321 -9.95 1.10 -20.52
CA SER A 321 -9.15 -0.10 -20.76
C SER A 321 -8.95 -0.99 -19.53
N MET A 322 -9.17 -0.45 -18.32
CA MET A 322 -9.00 -1.20 -17.07
C MET A 322 -10.15 -2.18 -16.83
N PRO A 323 -9.85 -3.41 -16.37
CA PRO A 323 -10.88 -4.38 -15.99
C PRO A 323 -11.66 -3.93 -14.74
N THR A 324 -12.72 -4.65 -14.42
CA THR A 324 -13.44 -4.48 -13.16
C THR A 324 -12.60 -5.01 -12.02
N PRO A 325 -12.31 -4.21 -10.98
CA PRO A 325 -11.53 -4.65 -9.84
C PRO A 325 -12.28 -5.70 -9.02
N GLY A 326 -11.52 -6.68 -8.51
CA GLY A 326 -11.98 -7.64 -7.51
C GLY A 326 -11.43 -7.31 -6.12
N LEU A 327 -11.51 -8.29 -5.23
CA LEU A 327 -10.94 -8.20 -3.89
C LEU A 327 -9.42 -8.44 -3.88
N GLY A 328 -8.89 -9.09 -4.92
CA GLY A 328 -7.49 -9.50 -5.01
C GLY A 328 -7.17 -10.71 -4.15
N SER A 329 -8.17 -11.51 -3.78
CA SER A 329 -7.97 -12.76 -3.05
C SER A 329 -7.42 -13.85 -3.99
N ASN A 330 -6.95 -14.96 -3.42
CA ASN A 330 -6.55 -16.13 -4.21
C ASN A 330 -7.72 -17.07 -4.51
N THR A 331 -8.95 -16.64 -4.24
CA THR A 331 -10.16 -17.42 -4.53
C THR A 331 -10.40 -17.52 -6.02
N VAL A 332 -10.75 -18.70 -6.51
CA VAL A 332 -11.05 -18.92 -7.93
C VAL A 332 -12.20 -18.00 -8.39
N GLY A 333 -11.97 -17.26 -9.46
CA GLY A 333 -12.92 -16.29 -10.02
C GLY A 333 -12.84 -14.88 -9.47
N ASP A 334 -11.99 -14.61 -8.45
CA ASP A 334 -11.69 -13.24 -8.03
C ASP A 334 -10.62 -12.62 -8.94
N THR A 335 -10.64 -11.30 -9.06
CA THR A 335 -9.68 -10.52 -9.84
C THR A 335 -8.86 -9.61 -8.94
N PRO A 336 -7.65 -9.18 -9.36
CA PRO A 336 -6.85 -8.23 -8.61
C PRO A 336 -7.58 -6.92 -8.31
N GLN A 337 -7.11 -6.20 -7.31
CA GLN A 337 -7.48 -4.80 -7.13
C GLN A 337 -6.75 -3.95 -8.18
N GLU A 338 -7.45 -2.94 -8.68
CA GLU A 338 -6.90 -2.04 -9.70
C GLU A 338 -6.53 -0.70 -9.08
N VAL A 339 -5.32 -0.22 -9.34
CA VAL A 339 -4.78 1.00 -8.75
C VAL A 339 -4.11 1.85 -9.81
N ILE A 340 -4.52 3.11 -9.93
CA ILE A 340 -3.85 4.12 -10.74
C ILE A 340 -2.88 4.90 -9.86
N PHE A 341 -1.64 5.02 -10.30
CA PHE A 341 -0.66 5.97 -9.77
C PHE A 341 -0.50 7.13 -10.75
N LEU A 342 -1.03 8.28 -10.40
CA LEU A 342 -0.92 9.50 -11.18
C LEU A 342 0.21 10.37 -10.62
N VAL A 343 1.22 10.64 -11.43
CA VAL A 343 2.33 11.55 -11.10
C VAL A 343 2.24 12.73 -12.05
N THR A 344 1.95 13.92 -11.53
CA THR A 344 1.68 15.13 -12.33
C THR A 344 1.92 16.40 -11.52
N ASP A 345 2.06 17.52 -12.21
CA ASP A 345 2.02 18.86 -11.64
C ASP A 345 0.60 19.47 -11.60
N GLY A 346 -0.38 18.78 -12.18
CA GLY A 346 -1.81 19.02 -11.98
C GLY A 346 -2.44 20.14 -12.81
N VAL A 347 -1.72 20.75 -13.73
CA VAL A 347 -2.27 21.76 -14.65
C VAL A 347 -2.58 21.13 -15.99
N GLU A 348 -3.86 21.14 -16.38
CA GLU A 348 -4.25 20.82 -17.76
C GLU A 348 -3.93 21.98 -18.70
N ASP A 349 -3.46 21.66 -19.88
CA ASP A 349 -3.18 22.60 -20.96
C ASP A 349 -3.60 21.97 -22.29
N LYS A 350 -4.86 22.15 -22.63
CA LYS A 350 -5.48 21.52 -23.79
C LYS A 350 -6.42 22.44 -24.54
N ILE A 351 -6.77 22.08 -25.76
CA ILE A 351 -7.84 22.75 -26.50
C ILE A 351 -9.19 22.16 -26.10
N ALA A 352 -10.10 23.01 -25.65
CA ALA A 352 -11.45 22.59 -25.27
C ALA A 352 -12.52 23.58 -25.80
N ALA A 353 -13.72 23.06 -26.00
CA ALA A 353 -14.85 23.88 -26.50
C ALA A 353 -15.34 24.90 -25.47
N SER A 354 -15.10 24.62 -24.18
CA SER A 354 -15.42 25.51 -23.07
C SER A 354 -14.27 25.48 -22.07
N CYS A 355 -13.88 26.65 -21.62
CA CYS A 355 -12.84 26.83 -20.62
C CYS A 355 -13.31 27.91 -19.65
N PRO A 356 -13.45 27.64 -18.35
CA PRO A 356 -13.89 28.64 -17.38
C PRO A 356 -12.88 29.75 -17.19
N ASN A 357 -11.62 29.52 -17.53
CA ASN A 357 -10.54 30.52 -17.47
C ASN A 357 -10.19 31.00 -18.85
N ALA A 358 -9.75 32.26 -18.94
CA ALA A 358 -9.37 32.87 -20.21
C ALA A 358 -8.35 32.00 -20.94
N THR A 359 -8.54 31.85 -22.24
CA THR A 359 -7.61 31.12 -23.08
C THR A 359 -6.39 31.97 -23.41
N PHE A 360 -5.23 31.35 -23.38
CA PHE A 360 -4.02 31.99 -23.89
C PHE A 360 -4.16 32.16 -25.40
N ALA A 361 -3.90 33.35 -25.89
CA ALA A 361 -3.98 33.70 -27.33
C ALA A 361 -5.37 33.52 -27.99
N GLY A 362 -6.47 33.44 -27.29
CA GLY A 362 -7.82 33.42 -27.85
C GLY A 362 -8.20 32.18 -28.67
N ASN A 363 -7.47 31.06 -28.54
CA ASN A 363 -7.60 29.85 -29.38
C ASN A 363 -8.29 28.67 -28.72
N SER A 364 -9.17 28.88 -27.76
CA SER A 364 -9.81 27.78 -26.97
C SER A 364 -8.80 26.89 -26.23
N ARG A 365 -7.59 27.39 -25.99
CA ARG A 365 -6.60 26.69 -25.16
C ARG A 365 -6.94 26.92 -23.69
N CYS A 366 -7.19 25.85 -22.96
CA CYS A 366 -7.51 25.88 -21.55
C CYS A 366 -6.30 25.47 -20.73
N GLN A 367 -5.84 26.39 -19.88
CA GLN A 367 -4.90 26.09 -18.80
C GLN A 367 -5.64 26.22 -17.49
N GLN A 368 -5.84 25.09 -16.80
CA GLN A 368 -6.67 25.03 -15.60
C GLN A 368 -6.27 23.83 -14.72
N PRO A 369 -6.56 23.84 -13.40
CA PRO A 369 -6.44 22.66 -12.58
C PRO A 369 -7.31 21.50 -13.09
N LEU A 370 -6.89 20.25 -12.85
CA LEU A 370 -7.61 19.03 -13.23
C LEU A 370 -9.10 19.09 -12.85
N ASP A 371 -9.98 18.75 -13.78
CA ASP A 371 -11.39 18.45 -13.49
C ASP A 371 -11.51 17.06 -12.83
N THR A 372 -12.03 17.03 -11.60
CA THR A 372 -12.09 15.82 -10.77
C THR A 372 -13.25 14.90 -11.08
N THR A 373 -14.11 15.24 -12.04
CA THR A 373 -15.30 14.43 -12.42
C THR A 373 -14.90 13.02 -12.84
N ILE A 374 -13.85 12.89 -13.64
CA ILE A 374 -13.35 11.57 -14.07
C ILE A 374 -12.82 10.75 -12.90
N CYS A 375 -12.16 11.39 -11.93
CA CYS A 375 -11.65 10.70 -10.74
C CYS A 375 -12.79 10.07 -9.92
N THR A 376 -13.91 10.78 -9.80
CA THR A 376 -15.11 10.26 -9.14
C THR A 376 -15.68 9.04 -9.90
N THR A 377 -15.73 9.11 -11.22
CA THR A 377 -16.16 7.99 -12.07
C THR A 377 -15.29 6.75 -11.87
N ILE A 378 -13.97 6.92 -11.84
CA ILE A 378 -13.00 5.84 -11.62
C ILE A 378 -13.17 5.22 -10.21
N LYS A 379 -13.25 6.07 -9.18
CA LYS A 379 -13.44 5.61 -7.79
C LYS A 379 -14.76 4.87 -7.60
N ASN A 380 -15.83 5.27 -8.27
CA ASN A 380 -17.12 4.60 -8.22
C ASN A 380 -17.10 3.19 -8.85
N ARG A 381 -16.13 2.87 -9.70
CA ARG A 381 -15.87 1.52 -10.17
C ARG A 381 -15.12 0.64 -9.16
N GLY A 382 -14.68 1.20 -8.02
CA GLY A 382 -13.84 0.51 -7.04
C GLY A 382 -12.34 0.60 -7.33
N ILE A 383 -11.92 1.33 -8.37
CA ILE A 383 -10.52 1.54 -8.72
C ILE A 383 -9.93 2.59 -7.78
N LYS A 384 -8.78 2.30 -7.19
CA LYS A 384 -8.07 3.23 -6.32
C LYS A 384 -7.21 4.19 -7.15
N ILE A 385 -7.13 5.45 -6.72
CA ILE A 385 -6.25 6.45 -7.34
C ILE A 385 -5.27 6.94 -6.27
N ALA A 386 -3.98 6.75 -6.51
CA ALA A 386 -2.89 7.32 -5.73
C ALA A 386 -2.29 8.47 -6.54
N VAL A 387 -2.15 9.64 -5.94
CA VAL A 387 -1.66 10.84 -6.61
C VAL A 387 -0.38 11.32 -5.94
N LEU A 388 0.66 11.48 -6.74
CA LEU A 388 1.88 12.18 -6.39
C LEU A 388 1.89 13.53 -7.12
N TYR A 389 1.73 14.60 -6.37
CA TYR A 389 1.76 15.95 -6.87
C TYR A 389 3.18 16.52 -6.78
N THR A 390 3.72 16.95 -7.91
CA THR A 390 4.99 17.68 -7.99
C THR A 390 4.70 19.17 -8.04
N GLU A 391 4.90 19.87 -6.91
CA GLU A 391 4.54 21.27 -6.78
C GLU A 391 5.31 22.18 -7.76
N TYR A 392 4.64 23.25 -8.22
CA TYR A 392 5.30 24.31 -8.95
C TYR A 392 6.10 25.20 -8.02
N LEU A 393 7.37 25.44 -8.35
CA LEU A 393 8.08 26.60 -7.85
C LEU A 393 7.70 27.84 -8.64
N GLN A 394 7.75 28.99 -7.98
CA GLN A 394 7.57 30.26 -8.63
C GLN A 394 8.68 30.48 -9.67
N LEU A 395 8.29 30.48 -10.94
CA LEU A 395 9.20 30.82 -12.02
C LEU A 395 9.45 32.33 -12.04
N LYS A 396 10.72 32.71 -11.99
CA LYS A 396 11.15 34.11 -12.03
C LYS A 396 11.77 34.44 -13.39
N THR A 397 11.60 35.66 -13.81
CA THR A 397 12.34 36.21 -14.97
C THR A 397 13.82 36.37 -14.61
N PRO A 398 14.69 36.50 -15.62
CA PRO A 398 16.15 36.58 -15.44
C PRO A 398 16.69 37.66 -14.53
N ASN A 399 15.91 38.70 -14.28
CA ASN A 399 16.33 39.79 -13.38
C ASN A 399 15.89 39.54 -11.92
N VAL A 400 15.44 38.34 -11.60
CA VAL A 400 15.12 37.82 -10.25
C VAL A 400 14.01 38.59 -9.51
N THR A 401 13.52 39.69 -10.09
CA THR A 401 12.56 40.59 -9.43
C THR A 401 11.15 40.52 -9.99
N VAL A 402 10.96 39.91 -11.17
CA VAL A 402 9.66 39.79 -11.82
C VAL A 402 9.34 38.34 -12.05
N THR A 403 8.16 37.93 -11.65
CA THR A 403 7.67 36.58 -11.89
C THR A 403 7.36 36.38 -13.37
N ASP A 404 7.61 35.18 -13.89
CA ASP A 404 7.32 34.81 -15.27
C ASP A 404 5.85 35.01 -15.61
N GLY A 405 5.56 35.61 -16.78
CA GLY A 405 4.21 35.98 -17.17
C GLY A 405 3.26 34.79 -17.37
N TRP A 406 3.79 33.67 -17.85
CA TRP A 406 3.01 32.42 -17.94
C TRP A 406 2.67 31.90 -16.54
N TYR A 407 3.67 31.81 -15.66
CA TYR A 407 3.45 31.37 -14.27
C TYR A 407 2.42 32.27 -13.58
N MET A 408 2.57 33.58 -13.63
CA MET A 408 1.66 34.54 -13.01
C MET A 408 0.21 34.44 -13.52
N SER A 409 0.05 34.13 -14.79
CA SER A 409 -1.28 34.09 -15.40
C SER A 409 -2.01 32.78 -15.25
N TRP A 410 -1.27 31.65 -15.23
CA TRP A 410 -1.84 30.30 -15.43
C TRP A 410 -1.55 29.33 -14.31
N VAL A 411 -0.56 29.56 -13.47
CA VAL A 411 -0.20 28.69 -12.35
C VAL A 411 -0.48 29.37 -11.01
N ASP A 412 0.05 30.60 -10.85
CA ASP A 412 -0.03 31.34 -9.60
C ASP A 412 -1.46 31.49 -9.06
N PRO A 413 -2.47 31.85 -9.87
CA PRO A 413 -3.86 31.98 -9.38
C PRO A 413 -4.45 30.71 -8.81
N TYR A 414 -3.91 29.55 -9.15
CA TYR A 414 -4.36 28.23 -8.71
C TYR A 414 -3.44 27.61 -7.66
N ASN A 415 -2.26 28.18 -7.48
CA ASN A 415 -1.24 27.70 -6.55
C ASN A 415 -1.29 28.43 -5.19
N GLU A 416 -1.93 29.61 -5.16
CA GLU A 416 -2.08 30.41 -3.94
C GLU A 416 -3.15 29.86 -2.97
N PRO A 417 -3.03 30.05 -1.65
CA PRO A 417 -1.99 30.83 -0.94
C PRO A 417 -0.66 30.09 -0.77
N THR A 418 -0.65 28.78 -0.95
CA THR A 418 0.55 27.93 -1.02
C THR A 418 0.28 26.78 -1.98
N SER A 419 1.32 26.17 -2.50
CA SER A 419 1.20 25.04 -3.42
C SER A 419 0.39 23.87 -2.86
N SER A 420 0.47 23.62 -1.56
CA SER A 420 -0.28 22.53 -0.89
C SER A 420 -1.73 22.89 -0.56
N THR A 421 -2.12 24.15 -0.62
CA THR A 421 -3.48 24.63 -0.27
C THR A 421 -4.21 25.28 -1.43
N GLY A 422 -3.57 25.48 -2.55
CA GLY A 422 -4.14 26.02 -3.77
C GLY A 422 -5.17 25.09 -4.43
N THR A 423 -5.80 25.56 -5.49
CA THR A 423 -6.82 24.80 -6.23
C THR A 423 -6.22 23.56 -6.91
N ILE A 424 -4.98 23.65 -7.41
CA ILE A 424 -4.27 22.50 -8.01
C ILE A 424 -4.17 21.38 -6.99
N ALA A 425 -3.59 21.63 -5.82
CA ALA A 425 -3.43 20.64 -4.76
C ALA A 425 -4.75 20.06 -4.29
N LYS A 426 -5.77 20.91 -4.08
CA LYS A 426 -7.11 20.49 -3.66
C LYS A 426 -7.79 19.57 -4.66
N ASN A 427 -7.71 19.87 -5.96
CA ASN A 427 -8.30 19.05 -7.00
C ASN A 427 -7.57 17.70 -7.09
N LEU A 428 -6.25 17.69 -7.04
CA LEU A 428 -5.46 16.46 -7.02
C LEU A 428 -5.73 15.61 -5.76
N GLN A 429 -5.84 16.25 -4.58
CA GLN A 429 -6.22 15.58 -3.34
C GLN A 429 -7.64 14.98 -3.42
N SER A 430 -8.59 15.71 -4.02
CA SER A 430 -9.96 15.23 -4.27
C SER A 430 -9.99 14.07 -5.28
N CYS A 431 -9.10 14.09 -6.27
CA CYS A 431 -8.92 13.00 -7.22
C CYS A 431 -8.41 11.73 -6.55
N ALA A 432 -7.48 11.84 -5.65
CA ALA A 432 -6.93 10.72 -4.92
C ALA A 432 -8.01 9.96 -4.11
N SER A 433 -7.81 8.67 -3.93
CA SER A 433 -8.54 7.90 -2.93
C SER A 433 -8.14 8.35 -1.52
N PRO A 434 -9.03 8.21 -0.51
CA PRO A 434 -8.74 8.68 0.84
C PRO A 434 -7.39 8.19 1.37
N GLY A 435 -6.53 9.14 1.73
CA GLY A 435 -5.21 8.86 2.26
C GLY A 435 -4.11 8.57 1.21
N PHE A 436 -4.41 8.57 -0.10
CA PHE A 436 -3.47 8.26 -1.17
C PHE A 436 -3.03 9.50 -1.97
N PHE A 437 -2.96 10.62 -1.30
CA PHE A 437 -2.37 11.84 -1.83
C PHE A 437 -1.02 12.10 -1.16
N SER A 438 -0.03 12.46 -1.95
CA SER A 438 1.28 12.94 -1.50
C SER A 438 1.68 14.13 -2.34
N ASP A 439 2.07 15.20 -1.71
CA ASP A 439 2.67 16.37 -2.35
C ASP A 439 4.18 16.37 -2.13
N VAL A 440 4.91 16.79 -3.14
CA VAL A 440 6.36 16.90 -3.08
C VAL A 440 6.74 18.29 -3.55
N GLN A 441 7.28 19.07 -2.62
CA GLN A 441 7.85 20.37 -2.93
C GLN A 441 9.06 20.21 -3.87
N THR A 442 9.26 21.19 -4.73
CA THR A 442 10.41 21.20 -5.63
C THR A 442 11.72 21.13 -4.84
N GLY A 443 12.59 20.23 -5.26
CA GLY A 443 13.80 19.86 -4.50
C GLY A 443 13.57 18.76 -3.45
N GLY A 444 12.32 18.33 -3.25
CA GLY A 444 11.99 17.18 -2.41
C GLY A 444 12.32 15.83 -3.08
N ASP A 445 12.43 14.80 -2.26
CA ASP A 445 12.75 13.44 -2.74
C ASP A 445 11.50 12.75 -3.28
N ILE A 446 11.26 12.92 -4.60
CA ILE A 446 10.16 12.26 -5.34
C ILE A 446 10.26 10.74 -5.22
N SER A 447 11.46 10.17 -5.20
CA SER A 447 11.66 8.73 -5.11
C SER A 447 11.20 8.17 -3.77
N THR A 448 11.55 8.85 -2.68
CA THR A 448 11.06 8.47 -1.33
C THR A 448 9.55 8.68 -1.22
N ALA A 449 9.01 9.77 -1.75
CA ALA A 449 7.57 10.05 -1.69
C ALA A 449 6.76 9.01 -2.47
N LEU A 450 7.16 8.65 -3.69
CA LEU A 450 6.52 7.62 -4.50
C LEU A 450 6.61 6.25 -3.83
N THR A 451 7.77 5.91 -3.27
CA THR A 451 7.98 4.68 -2.52
C THR A 451 7.06 4.59 -1.31
N ASN A 452 6.98 5.64 -0.51
CA ASN A 452 6.11 5.68 0.68
C ASN A 452 4.64 5.59 0.30
N LEU A 453 4.23 6.30 -0.76
CA LEU A 453 2.87 6.24 -1.28
C LEU A 453 2.53 4.82 -1.76
N PHE A 454 3.44 4.16 -2.48
CA PHE A 454 3.26 2.78 -2.92
C PHE A 454 3.14 1.82 -1.72
N ILE A 455 4.05 1.89 -0.75
CA ILE A 455 4.01 1.07 0.47
C ILE A 455 2.68 1.28 1.21
N LYS A 456 2.22 2.51 1.32
CA LYS A 456 0.94 2.85 1.96
C LYS A 456 -0.25 2.20 1.24
N VAL A 457 -0.29 2.25 -0.09
CA VAL A 457 -1.33 1.61 -0.90
C VAL A 457 -1.28 0.09 -0.73
N ALA A 458 -0.09 -0.50 -0.87
CA ALA A 458 0.13 -1.94 -0.76
C ALA A 458 -0.19 -2.50 0.64
N SER A 459 -0.02 -1.68 1.69
CA SER A 459 -0.25 -2.07 3.09
C SER A 459 -1.67 -1.76 3.59
N SER A 460 -2.47 -1.01 2.84
CA SER A 460 -3.76 -0.48 3.31
C SER A 460 -4.84 -1.55 3.57
N THR A 461 -4.58 -2.80 3.24
CA THR A 461 -5.51 -3.93 3.39
C THR A 461 -4.99 -5.08 4.24
N ALA A 462 -3.72 -5.05 4.64
CA ALA A 462 -3.12 -6.08 5.49
C ALA A 462 -3.18 -5.64 6.95
N SER A 463 -4.22 -6.02 7.68
CA SER A 463 -4.27 -5.85 9.14
C SER A 463 -4.48 -7.20 9.81
N LEU A 464 -3.59 -7.53 10.77
CA LEU A 464 -3.85 -8.58 11.75
C LEU A 464 -4.96 -8.08 12.69
N VAL A 465 -6.07 -8.77 12.74
CA VAL A 465 -7.13 -8.54 13.73
C VAL A 465 -6.96 -9.60 14.81
N GLN A 466 -6.48 -9.17 15.98
CA GLN A 466 -6.46 -10.02 17.19
C GLN A 466 -7.85 -10.21 17.77
#